data_6a89db6f1285c3c4be1b764446e42a10
#
_entry.id   6a89db6f1285c3c4be1b764446e42a10
#
_cell.length_a   1.000
_cell.length_b   1.000
_cell.length_c   1.000
_cell.angle_alpha   90.00
_cell.angle_beta   90.00
_cell.angle_gamma   90.00
#
_symmetry.space_group_name_H-M   'P 1'
#
loop_
_entity.id
_entity.type
_entity.pdbx_description
1 polymer ?
#
loop_
_entity_poly.entity_id
_entity_poly.type
_entity_poly.pdbx_seq_one_letter_code
_entity_poly.pdbx_strand_id
1 'polypeptide(L)'
;AEVGFPVASKTGVYSSDSTPFADKGIPAVSFARIAGGNVAPIHCRYDLKEVMSMEQLQRDIDFLAIFTNRFANAAVCPVAREIPEDIKKQLDEYLFRKRKDL
;
A
#
# COMPACT_ATOMS: atom_id res chain seq x y z
N ALA A 1 -16.43 3.71 -2.68
CA ALA A 1 -17.68 4.45 -2.88
C ALA A 1 -18.84 3.87 -2.05
N GLU A 2 -19.04 2.55 -2.03
CA GLU A 2 -20.16 1.91 -1.31
C GLU A 2 -20.20 2.22 0.19
N VAL A 3 -19.06 2.39 0.83
CA VAL A 3 -18.98 2.64 2.27
C VAL A 3 -18.75 4.11 2.61
N GLY A 4 -18.78 5.00 1.60
CA GLY A 4 -18.58 6.44 1.81
C GLY A 4 -17.18 6.83 2.26
N PHE A 5 -16.19 5.97 2.09
CA PHE A 5 -14.81 6.26 2.46
C PHE A 5 -14.01 6.62 1.20
N PRO A 6 -13.50 7.86 1.09
CA PRO A 6 -12.75 8.28 -0.08
C PRO A 6 -11.37 7.64 -0.10
N VAL A 7 -11.02 7.01 -1.23
CA VAL A 7 -9.73 6.36 -1.43
C VAL A 7 -9.16 6.78 -2.78
N ALA A 8 -7.92 7.21 -2.79
CA ALA A 8 -7.15 7.38 -4.01
C ALA A 8 -6.22 6.17 -4.18
N SER A 9 -6.05 5.72 -5.40
CA SER A 9 -5.16 4.60 -5.70
C SER A 9 -4.11 5.00 -6.72
N LYS A 10 -2.93 4.44 -6.56
CA LYS A 10 -1.80 4.64 -7.47
C LYS A 10 -1.05 3.33 -7.61
N THR A 11 -0.64 3.00 -8.81
CA THR A 11 0.20 1.85 -9.09
C THR A 11 1.66 2.26 -9.10
N GLY A 12 2.51 1.49 -8.44
CA GLY A 12 3.94 1.77 -8.39
C GLY A 12 4.64 0.89 -7.36
N VAL A 13 5.96 0.98 -7.34
CA VAL A 13 6.78 0.34 -6.30
C VAL A 13 6.96 1.33 -5.15
N TYR A 14 6.53 0.91 -3.97
CA TYR A 14 6.73 1.64 -2.74
C TYR A 14 7.62 0.82 -1.81
N SER A 15 8.58 1.48 -1.16
CA SER A 15 9.50 0.82 -0.23
C SER A 15 8.74 0.34 1.02
N SER A 16 8.23 -0.87 0.98
CA SER A 16 7.42 -1.47 2.04
C SER A 16 7.51 -2.99 1.98
N ASP A 17 6.87 -3.67 2.91
CA ASP A 17 6.78 -5.12 2.94
C ASP A 17 6.00 -5.71 1.76
N SER A 18 5.33 -4.88 0.96
CA SER A 18 4.68 -5.30 -0.28
C SER A 18 5.68 -5.68 -1.38
N THR A 19 6.88 -5.09 -1.36
CA THR A 19 7.90 -5.28 -2.40
C THR A 19 8.31 -6.74 -2.59
N PRO A 20 8.66 -7.53 -1.55
CA PRO A 20 9.04 -8.93 -1.76
C PRO A 20 7.90 -9.80 -2.30
N PHE A 21 6.65 -9.50 -1.96
CA PHE A 21 5.50 -10.20 -2.53
C PHE A 21 5.34 -9.89 -4.02
N ALA A 22 5.41 -8.61 -4.38
CA ALA A 22 5.36 -8.17 -5.78
C ALA A 22 6.49 -8.79 -6.59
N ASP A 23 7.67 -8.91 -6.03
CA ASP A 23 8.84 -9.54 -6.67
C ASP A 23 8.58 -11.02 -7.04
N LYS A 24 7.73 -11.69 -6.30
CA LYS A 24 7.32 -13.06 -6.56
C LYS A 24 6.05 -13.18 -7.40
N GLY A 25 5.63 -12.10 -8.02
CA GLY A 25 4.44 -12.09 -8.87
C GLY A 25 3.12 -12.06 -8.12
N ILE A 26 3.15 -11.74 -6.83
CA ILE A 26 1.96 -11.68 -5.99
C ILE A 26 1.56 -10.21 -5.83
N PRO A 27 0.39 -9.80 -6.35
CA PRO A 27 -0.10 -8.43 -6.14
C PRO A 27 -0.19 -8.11 -4.65
N ALA A 28 0.36 -6.97 -4.28
CA ALA A 28 0.35 -6.51 -2.91
C ALA A 28 0.00 -5.02 -2.87
N VAL A 29 -0.66 -4.60 -1.81
CA VAL A 29 -1.12 -3.23 -1.65
C VAL A 29 -0.59 -2.65 -0.35
N SER A 30 -0.19 -1.39 -0.39
CA SER A 30 0.15 -0.62 0.79
C SER A 30 -0.93 0.42 1.03
N PHE A 31 -1.43 0.48 2.24
CA PHE A 31 -2.40 1.49 2.66
C PHE A 31 -1.70 2.59 3.44
N ALA A 32 -2.00 3.82 3.10
CA ALA A 32 -1.45 4.97 3.81
C ALA A 32 -2.51 6.07 3.92
N ARG A 33 -2.52 6.75 5.06
CA ARG A 33 -3.25 7.99 5.23
C ARG A 33 -2.27 9.13 5.00
N ILE A 34 -2.56 9.97 4.03
CA ILE A 34 -1.72 11.11 3.68
C ILE A 34 -2.40 12.37 4.18
N ALA A 35 -1.69 13.14 5.01
CA ALA A 35 -2.14 14.45 5.44
C ALA A 35 -1.74 15.49 4.40
N GLY A 36 -2.71 16.23 3.89
CA GLY A 36 -2.45 17.31 2.94
C GLY A 36 -1.60 18.43 3.57
N GLY A 37 -0.47 18.74 2.97
CA GLY A 37 0.36 19.88 3.36
C GLY A 37 1.24 19.69 4.60
N ASN A 38 0.85 18.86 5.54
CA ASN A 38 1.63 18.54 6.74
C ASN A 38 1.99 17.06 6.73
N VAL A 39 3.26 16.76 6.58
CA VAL A 39 3.75 15.40 6.68
C VAL A 39 3.87 15.04 8.15
N ALA A 40 3.15 14.02 8.58
CA ALA A 40 3.32 13.49 9.92
C ALA A 40 4.77 12.97 10.08
N PRO A 41 5.41 13.19 11.23
CA PRO A 41 6.73 12.65 11.47
C PRO A 41 6.69 11.13 11.43
N ILE A 42 7.56 10.54 10.61
CA ILE A 42 7.65 9.09 10.45
C ILE A 42 9.11 8.66 10.54
N HIS A 43 9.35 7.54 11.19
CA HIS A 43 10.69 6.96 11.36
C HIS A 43 11.70 7.90 12.02
N CYS A 44 11.25 8.70 12.98
CA CYS A 44 12.11 9.63 13.72
C CYS A 44 11.67 9.74 15.18
N ARG A 45 12.43 10.49 15.98
CA ARG A 45 12.12 10.65 17.41
C ARG A 45 10.81 11.37 17.70
N TYR A 46 10.23 12.03 16.71
CA TYR A 46 8.94 12.72 16.85
C TYR A 46 7.77 11.86 16.42
N ASP A 47 8.02 10.62 15.97
CA ASP A 47 7.00 9.66 15.61
C ASP A 47 6.44 8.99 16.87
N LEU A 48 5.57 9.72 17.54
CA LEU A 48 5.03 9.37 18.86
C LEU A 48 3.51 9.14 18.74
N LYS A 49 2.96 8.39 19.70
CA LYS A 49 1.51 8.14 19.73
C LYS A 49 0.68 9.41 19.79
N GLU A 50 1.22 10.49 20.33
CA GLU A 50 0.55 11.80 20.47
C GLU A 50 0.24 12.45 19.11
N VAL A 51 0.93 12.06 18.02
CA VAL A 51 0.63 12.55 16.68
C VAL A 51 -0.50 11.79 16.00
N MET A 52 -0.99 10.72 16.62
CA MET A 52 -2.07 9.90 16.10
C MET A 52 -3.43 10.45 16.50
N SER A 53 -4.39 10.35 15.60
CA SER A 53 -5.80 10.65 15.88
C SER A 53 -6.56 9.33 16.06
N MET A 54 -7.16 9.14 17.21
CA MET A 54 -7.99 7.96 17.50
C MET A 54 -9.20 7.87 16.57
N GLU A 55 -9.80 9.01 16.26
CA GLU A 55 -10.92 9.06 15.33
C GLU A 55 -10.54 8.62 13.92
N GLN A 56 -9.41 9.13 13.42
CA GLN A 56 -8.89 8.74 12.11
C GLN A 56 -8.51 7.27 12.08
N LEU A 57 -7.85 6.79 13.12
CA LEU A 57 -7.46 5.38 13.23
C LEU A 57 -8.70 4.47 13.22
N GLN A 58 -9.75 4.85 13.94
CA GLN A 58 -10.99 4.08 13.96
C GLN A 58 -11.64 4.00 12.57
N ARG A 59 -11.66 5.09 11.83
CA ARG A 59 -12.16 5.11 10.45
C ARG A 59 -11.36 4.20 9.54
N ASP A 60 -10.04 4.22 9.68
CA ASP A 60 -9.16 3.35 8.89
C ASP A 60 -9.37 1.87 9.22
N ILE A 61 -9.54 1.55 10.49
CA ILE A 61 -9.84 0.19 10.95
C ILE A 61 -11.16 -0.29 10.35
N ASP A 62 -12.21 0.50 10.43
CA ASP A 62 -13.53 0.15 9.90
C ASP A 62 -13.47 -0.11 8.39
N PHE A 63 -12.80 0.74 7.64
CA PHE A 63 -12.62 0.56 6.21
C PHE A 63 -11.82 -0.70 5.89
N LEU A 64 -10.68 -0.89 6.53
CA LEU A 64 -9.80 -2.03 6.29
C LEU A 64 -10.46 -3.35 6.67
N ALA A 65 -11.24 -3.36 7.73
CA ALA A 65 -12.00 -4.55 8.13
C ALA A 65 -13.01 -4.95 7.06
N ILE A 66 -13.77 -4.01 6.52
CA ILE A 66 -14.73 -4.26 5.45
C ILE A 66 -14.02 -4.73 4.18
N PHE A 67 -12.96 -4.04 3.78
CA PHE A 67 -12.17 -4.38 2.59
C PHE A 67 -11.60 -5.80 2.70
N THR A 68 -10.92 -6.08 3.79
CA THR A 68 -10.27 -7.39 4.02
C THR A 68 -11.29 -8.51 4.08
N ASN A 69 -12.40 -8.30 4.77
CA ASN A 69 -13.46 -9.30 4.88
C ASN A 69 -14.07 -9.63 3.51
N ARG A 70 -14.36 -8.64 2.70
CA ARG A 70 -14.88 -8.84 1.35
C ARG A 70 -13.88 -9.56 0.47
N PHE A 71 -12.63 -9.16 0.53
CA PHE A 71 -11.57 -9.75 -0.28
C PHE A 71 -11.31 -11.21 0.11
N ALA A 72 -11.17 -11.50 1.40
CA ALA A 72 -10.87 -12.83 1.91
C ALA A 72 -12.02 -13.83 1.70
N ASN A 73 -13.26 -13.36 1.68
CA ASN A 73 -14.43 -14.19 1.51
C ASN A 73 -14.96 -14.22 0.07
N ALA A 74 -14.25 -13.65 -0.88
CA ALA A 74 -14.64 -13.71 -2.28
C ALA A 74 -14.59 -15.16 -2.79
N ALA A 75 -15.62 -15.58 -3.52
CA ALA A 75 -15.70 -16.93 -4.08
C ALA A 75 -14.60 -17.20 -5.11
N VAL A 76 -14.18 -16.15 -5.82
CA VAL A 76 -13.08 -16.17 -6.79
C VAL A 76 -12.12 -15.03 -6.41
N CYS A 77 -10.81 -15.29 -6.48
CA CYS A 77 -9.83 -14.25 -6.19
C CYS A 77 -10.08 -13.03 -7.09
N PRO A 78 -10.34 -11.83 -6.51
CA PRO A 78 -10.73 -10.66 -7.30
C PRO A 78 -9.58 -10.01 -8.08
N VAL A 79 -8.35 -10.48 -7.90
CA VAL A 79 -7.17 -9.96 -8.62
C VAL A 79 -6.43 -11.12 -9.31
N ALA A 80 -5.92 -10.87 -10.50
CA ALA A 80 -5.06 -11.81 -11.19
C ALA A 80 -3.72 -11.94 -10.46
N ARG A 81 -3.17 -13.15 -10.43
CA ARG A 81 -1.87 -13.41 -9.81
C ARG A 81 -0.74 -13.07 -10.79
N GLU A 82 -0.70 -11.84 -11.18
CA GLU A 82 0.31 -11.31 -12.10
C GLU A 82 0.65 -9.86 -11.75
N ILE A 83 1.83 -9.44 -12.15
CA ILE A 83 2.33 -8.08 -11.95
C ILE A 83 2.49 -7.41 -13.31
N PRO A 84 2.02 -6.16 -13.50
CA PRO A 84 2.22 -5.43 -14.75
C PRO A 84 3.71 -5.28 -15.11
N GLU A 85 4.03 -5.25 -16.40
CA GLU A 85 5.41 -5.18 -16.87
C GLU A 85 6.15 -3.91 -16.40
N ASP A 86 5.44 -2.80 -16.32
CA ASP A 86 6.03 -1.55 -15.81
C ASP A 86 6.41 -1.67 -14.33
N ILE A 87 5.63 -2.40 -13.54
CA ILE A 87 5.94 -2.67 -12.13
C ILE A 87 7.13 -3.64 -12.02
N LYS A 88 7.20 -4.67 -12.85
CA LYS A 88 8.37 -5.57 -12.90
C LYS A 88 9.64 -4.79 -13.20
N LYS A 89 9.57 -3.86 -14.14
CA LYS A 89 10.70 -2.99 -14.47
C LYS A 89 11.11 -2.12 -13.28
N GLN A 90 10.16 -1.50 -12.60
CA GLN A 90 10.42 -0.71 -11.39
C GLN A 90 11.04 -1.57 -10.28
N LEU A 91 10.58 -2.81 -10.11
CA LEU A 91 11.14 -3.75 -9.15
C LEU A 91 12.60 -4.10 -9.46
N ASP A 92 12.91 -4.36 -10.73
CA ASP A 92 14.28 -4.62 -11.15
C ASP A 92 15.21 -3.44 -10.86
N GLU A 93 14.73 -2.22 -11.11
CA GLU A 93 15.47 -1.00 -10.79
C GLU A 93 15.63 -0.82 -9.29
N TYR A 94 14.57 -0.99 -8.52
CA TYR A 94 14.57 -0.84 -7.07
C TYR A 94 15.50 -1.87 -6.40
N LEU A 95 15.52 -3.10 -6.89
CA LEU A 95 16.35 -4.19 -6.36
C LEU A 95 17.74 -4.24 -6.99
N PHE A 96 18.10 -3.25 -7.80
CA PHE A 96 19.42 -3.15 -8.48
C PHE A 96 19.77 -4.35 -9.36
N ARG A 97 18.77 -5.05 -9.91
CA ARG A 97 19.00 -6.19 -10.81
C ARG A 97 19.45 -5.77 -12.19
N LYS A 98 19.07 -4.56 -12.62
CA LYS A 98 19.51 -3.97 -13.89
C LYS A 98 20.14 -2.63 -13.59
N ARG A 99 21.43 -2.50 -13.88
CA ARG A 99 22.11 -1.21 -13.81
C ARG A 99 21.84 -0.45 -15.10
N LYS A 100 21.39 0.80 -14.96
CA LYS A 100 21.18 1.68 -16.11
C LYS A 100 22.47 2.17 -16.75
N ASP A 101 23.60 2.06 -16.06
CA ASP A 101 24.86 2.73 -16.39
C ASP A 101 25.98 1.78 -16.84
N LEU A 102 25.61 0.62 -17.36
CA LEU A 102 26.61 -0.31 -17.93
C LEU A 102 26.36 -0.55 -19.40
#